data_6e68be834aebb690323531b7f2aaf8f3
#
_entry.id   6e68be834aebb690323531b7f2aaf8f3
#
_cell.length_a   1.000
_cell.length_b   1.000
_cell.length_c   1.000
_cell.angle_alpha   90.00
_cell.angle_beta   90.00
_cell.angle_gamma   90.00
#
_symmetry.space_group_name_H-M   'P 1'
#
loop_
_entity.id
_entity.type
_entity.pdbx_description
1 polymer ?
#
loop_
_entity_poly.entity_id
_entity_poly.type
_entity_poly.pdbx_seq_one_letter_code
_entity_poly.pdbx_strand_id
1 'polypeptide(L)'
;MYLSSFSLIEPEDKFYFYQPSWLNAWESHLFNKALKSTHANGWGLKRFGTQPELYAGEMIRNPQYQKYLDAMEQAADDALMALPAKERMKLLKQRTAFIYVDSWGESGPFENISSALHISMIDTLPKNLVKKFSVNSPTCKIRGERQSFIQAMSLAKDYLSWDVFDYVVICAAYRAIPVLVFSDEDIALKWGEKHRGKAQDVNLTVERAGCFIFSQHESAIRVNGGQYVMADT
;
A
#
# COMPACT_ATOMS: atom_id res chain seq x y z
N MET A 1 -4.46 14.52 16.36
CA MET A 1 -4.13 13.13 16.65
C MET A 1 -2.63 12.92 16.78
N TYR A 2 -2.22 11.85 17.41
CA TYR A 2 -0.82 11.51 17.58
C TYR A 2 -0.55 10.12 16.98
N LEU A 3 0.61 9.95 16.38
CA LEU A 3 1.11 8.66 15.94
C LEU A 3 1.76 7.96 17.12
N SER A 4 1.06 7.01 17.71
CA SER A 4 1.51 6.33 18.92
C SER A 4 2.60 5.30 18.62
N SER A 5 2.53 4.64 17.49
CA SER A 5 3.51 3.66 17.02
C SER A 5 3.36 3.42 15.52
N PHE A 6 4.43 2.96 14.88
CA PHE A 6 4.41 2.52 13.49
C PHE A 6 5.51 1.51 13.20
N SER A 7 5.31 0.74 12.16
CA SER A 7 6.35 -0.08 11.52
C SER A 7 6.17 -0.04 10.02
N LEU A 8 7.28 -0.06 9.29
CA LEU A 8 7.32 -0.11 7.85
C LEU A 8 8.33 -1.19 7.43
N ILE A 9 7.89 -2.12 6.61
CA ILE A 9 8.69 -3.22 6.11
C ILE A 9 8.84 -3.11 4.61
N GLU A 10 10.07 -3.23 4.14
CA GLU A 10 10.44 -3.33 2.73
C GLU A 10 11.02 -4.72 2.47
N PRO A 11 10.94 -5.22 1.22
CA PRO A 11 11.57 -6.49 0.88
C PRO A 11 13.07 -6.49 1.17
N GLU A 12 13.59 -7.56 1.74
CA GLU A 12 15.04 -7.75 1.95
C GLU A 12 15.76 -8.13 0.65
N ASP A 13 15.05 -8.77 -0.27
CA ASP A 13 15.57 -9.25 -1.52
C ASP A 13 16.14 -8.13 -2.40
N LYS A 14 17.10 -8.47 -3.24
CA LYS A 14 17.64 -7.55 -4.22
C LYS A 14 16.56 -7.20 -5.25
N PHE A 15 16.62 -5.99 -5.80
CA PHE A 15 15.80 -5.65 -6.95
C PHE A 15 16.20 -6.49 -8.17
N TYR A 16 15.24 -6.76 -9.03
CA TYR A 16 15.49 -7.36 -10.33
C TYR A 16 15.01 -6.44 -11.45
N PHE A 17 15.70 -6.49 -12.57
CA PHE A 17 15.25 -5.78 -13.77
C PHE A 17 14.05 -6.50 -14.36
N TYR A 18 12.97 -5.74 -14.50
CA TYR A 18 11.76 -6.27 -15.10
C TYR A 18 11.95 -6.41 -16.61
N GLN A 19 11.53 -7.56 -17.13
CA GLN A 19 11.46 -7.84 -18.56
C GLN A 19 10.06 -8.36 -18.87
N PRO A 20 9.28 -7.66 -19.70
CA PRO A 20 7.96 -8.12 -20.05
C PRO A 20 8.05 -9.43 -20.84
N SER A 21 7.09 -10.31 -20.59
CA SER A 21 6.95 -11.55 -21.38
C SER A 21 6.62 -11.19 -22.83
N TRP A 22 7.30 -11.80 -23.77
CA TRP A 22 7.02 -11.65 -25.20
C TRP A 22 5.59 -12.13 -25.59
N LEU A 23 4.99 -12.97 -24.77
CA LEU A 23 3.62 -13.47 -24.95
C LEU A 23 2.56 -12.41 -24.58
N ASN A 24 2.92 -11.39 -23.79
CA ASN A 24 2.01 -10.34 -23.36
C ASN A 24 2.35 -9.01 -24.06
N ALA A 25 1.83 -8.87 -25.27
CA ALA A 25 2.07 -7.68 -26.09
C ALA A 25 1.57 -6.39 -25.42
N TRP A 26 0.50 -6.46 -24.66
CA TRP A 26 -0.07 -5.31 -23.97
C TRP A 26 0.82 -4.83 -22.80
N GLU A 27 1.28 -5.74 -21.99
CA GLU A 27 2.21 -5.43 -20.92
C GLU A 27 3.54 -4.88 -21.45
N SER A 28 4.04 -5.46 -22.53
CA SER A 28 5.21 -4.96 -23.26
C SER A 28 5.00 -3.54 -23.80
N HIS A 29 3.79 -3.24 -24.29
CA HIS A 29 3.44 -1.89 -24.75
C HIS A 29 3.44 -0.89 -23.60
N LEU A 30 2.79 -1.20 -22.48
CA LEU A 30 2.77 -0.35 -21.28
C LEU A 30 4.17 -0.11 -20.71
N PHE A 31 4.99 -1.16 -20.60
CA PHE A 31 6.37 -1.06 -20.14
C PHE A 31 7.19 -0.11 -21.02
N ASN A 32 7.16 -0.31 -22.33
CA ASN A 32 7.90 0.54 -23.27
C ASN A 32 7.40 2.00 -23.24
N LYS A 33 6.11 2.19 -23.03
CA LYS A 33 5.53 3.52 -22.90
C LYS A 33 5.99 4.19 -21.60
N ALA A 34 5.97 3.48 -20.49
CA ALA A 34 6.48 3.97 -19.21
C ALA A 34 7.97 4.32 -19.25
N LEU A 35 8.81 3.50 -19.90
CA LEU A 35 10.22 3.83 -20.10
C LEU A 35 10.42 5.11 -20.93
N LYS A 36 9.63 5.28 -22.00
CA LYS A 36 9.72 6.49 -22.83
C LYS A 36 9.29 7.73 -22.05
N SER A 37 8.26 7.62 -21.22
CA SER A 37 7.72 8.74 -20.44
C SER A 37 8.67 9.23 -19.37
N THR A 38 9.35 8.30 -18.72
CA THR A 38 10.32 8.59 -17.65
C THR A 38 11.75 8.79 -18.15
N HIS A 39 11.98 8.65 -19.45
CA HIS A 39 13.34 8.69 -20.05
C HIS A 39 14.32 7.70 -19.41
N ALA A 40 13.81 6.56 -18.94
CA ALA A 40 14.63 5.52 -18.29
C ALA A 40 15.03 4.42 -19.29
N ASN A 41 16.20 3.81 -19.04
CA ASN A 41 16.70 2.69 -19.82
C ASN A 41 16.24 1.32 -19.29
N GLY A 42 15.65 1.29 -18.09
CA GLY A 42 15.17 0.07 -17.48
C GLY A 42 14.29 0.33 -16.26
N TRP A 43 13.69 -0.72 -15.77
CA TRP A 43 12.84 -0.67 -14.59
C TRP A 43 13.18 -1.81 -13.63
N GLY A 44 13.60 -1.45 -12.43
CA GLY A 44 13.86 -2.38 -11.33
C GLY A 44 12.63 -2.53 -10.45
N LEU A 45 12.34 -3.76 -10.05
CA LEU A 45 11.31 -4.07 -9.07
C LEU A 45 11.93 -4.73 -7.84
N LYS A 46 11.51 -4.30 -6.66
CA LYS A 46 11.86 -4.92 -5.40
C LYS A 46 10.58 -5.38 -4.72
N ARG A 47 10.37 -6.70 -4.61
CA ARG A 47 9.11 -7.30 -4.21
C ARG A 47 9.30 -8.29 -3.07
N PHE A 48 8.22 -8.52 -2.31
CA PHE A 48 8.14 -9.62 -1.35
C PHE A 48 8.00 -10.95 -2.06
N GLY A 49 9.09 -11.46 -2.62
CA GLY A 49 9.15 -12.67 -3.40
C GLY A 49 9.71 -12.43 -4.79
N THR A 50 10.49 -13.38 -5.27
CA THR A 50 11.42 -13.17 -6.39
C THR A 50 10.85 -13.50 -7.78
N GLN A 51 9.64 -14.03 -7.91
CA GLN A 51 9.11 -14.39 -9.23
C GLN A 51 8.20 -13.30 -9.81
N PRO A 52 8.46 -12.89 -11.05
CA PRO A 52 7.77 -11.76 -11.66
C PRO A 52 6.36 -12.09 -12.17
N GLU A 53 6.02 -13.35 -12.36
CA GLU A 53 4.87 -13.75 -13.14
C GLU A 53 3.77 -14.36 -12.27
N LEU A 54 2.73 -13.59 -12.08
CA LEU A 54 1.54 -14.11 -11.43
C LEU A 54 0.30 -13.58 -12.13
N TYR A 55 -0.44 -14.49 -12.73
CA TYR A 55 -1.82 -14.23 -13.06
C TYR A 55 -2.59 -13.95 -11.77
N ALA A 56 -3.39 -12.91 -11.80
CA ALA A 56 -4.12 -12.45 -10.63
C ALA A 56 -4.91 -13.56 -9.90
N GLY A 57 -5.40 -14.58 -10.61
CA GLY A 57 -6.14 -15.71 -10.03
C GLY A 57 -5.31 -16.66 -9.18
N GLU A 58 -3.99 -16.69 -9.35
CA GLU A 58 -3.09 -17.59 -8.61
C GLU A 58 -2.53 -16.98 -7.33
N MET A 59 -2.66 -15.67 -7.17
CA MET A 59 -2.03 -14.91 -6.08
C MET A 59 -2.44 -15.37 -4.69
N ILE A 60 -3.68 -15.79 -4.48
CA ILE A 60 -4.18 -16.24 -3.17
C ILE A 60 -3.54 -17.55 -2.72
N ARG A 61 -3.14 -18.38 -3.65
CA ARG A 61 -2.53 -19.69 -3.40
C ARG A 61 -1.02 -19.70 -3.56
N ASN A 62 -0.45 -18.56 -3.88
CA ASN A 62 0.96 -18.47 -4.24
C ASN A 62 1.82 -18.18 -3.01
N PRO A 63 2.93 -18.88 -2.81
CA PRO A 63 3.86 -18.65 -1.71
C PRO A 63 4.39 -17.21 -1.61
N GLN A 64 4.43 -16.48 -2.71
CA GLN A 64 4.91 -15.11 -2.75
C GLN A 64 3.87 -14.10 -2.26
N TYR A 65 2.59 -14.37 -2.51
CA TYR A 65 1.53 -13.60 -1.87
C TYR A 65 1.54 -13.83 -0.36
N GLN A 66 1.85 -15.04 0.07
CA GLN A 66 2.03 -15.35 1.49
C GLN A 66 3.15 -14.51 2.10
N LYS A 67 4.31 -14.39 1.47
CA LYS A 67 5.41 -13.53 1.94
C LYS A 67 5.00 -12.07 2.13
N TYR A 68 4.16 -11.56 1.24
CA TYR A 68 3.62 -10.22 1.36
C TYR A 68 2.65 -10.09 2.56
N LEU A 69 1.77 -11.07 2.78
CA LEU A 69 0.90 -11.11 3.95
C LEU A 69 1.72 -11.25 5.24
N ASP A 70 2.75 -12.08 5.25
CA ASP A 70 3.65 -12.26 6.38
C ASP A 70 4.35 -10.93 6.72
N ALA A 71 4.81 -10.18 5.72
CA ALA A 71 5.39 -8.85 5.92
C ALA A 71 4.39 -7.86 6.52
N MET A 72 3.14 -7.91 6.09
CA MET A 72 2.09 -7.06 6.66
C MET A 72 1.77 -7.46 8.11
N GLU A 73 1.70 -8.76 8.40
CA GLU A 73 1.48 -9.26 9.75
C GLU A 73 2.67 -8.91 10.67
N GLN A 74 3.90 -9.00 10.16
CA GLN A 74 5.09 -8.58 10.88
C GLN A 74 5.07 -7.07 11.16
N ALA A 75 4.74 -6.23 10.18
CA ALA A 75 4.61 -4.78 10.40
C ALA A 75 3.58 -4.47 11.49
N ALA A 76 2.48 -5.21 11.52
CA ALA A 76 1.46 -5.07 12.57
C ALA A 76 1.97 -5.50 13.95
N ASP A 77 2.71 -6.61 14.02
CA ASP A 77 3.33 -7.08 15.27
C ASP A 77 4.36 -6.09 15.79
N ASP A 78 5.25 -5.62 14.94
CA ASP A 78 6.29 -4.67 15.31
C ASP A 78 5.68 -3.35 15.82
N ALA A 79 4.67 -2.82 15.11
CA ALA A 79 3.97 -1.62 15.55
C ALA A 79 3.27 -1.82 16.90
N LEU A 80 2.64 -2.98 17.11
CA LEU A 80 1.98 -3.30 18.37
C LEU A 80 2.98 -3.49 19.51
N MET A 81 4.13 -4.15 19.26
CA MET A 81 5.17 -4.38 20.24
C MET A 81 5.96 -3.13 20.60
N ALA A 82 6.07 -2.16 19.69
CA ALA A 82 6.69 -0.87 19.96
C ALA A 82 5.87 0.00 20.92
N LEU A 83 4.56 -0.29 21.11
CA LEU A 83 3.76 0.36 22.14
C LEU A 83 4.19 -0.10 23.56
N PRO A 84 4.21 0.81 24.54
CA PRO A 84 4.33 0.43 25.94
C PRO A 84 3.23 -0.57 26.33
N ALA A 85 3.53 -1.53 27.20
CA ALA A 85 2.60 -2.61 27.59
C ALA A 85 1.23 -2.08 28.04
N LYS A 86 1.21 -0.97 28.77
CA LYS A 86 -0.03 -0.32 29.22
C LYS A 86 -0.86 0.21 28.05
N GLU A 87 -0.24 0.85 27.07
CA GLU A 87 -0.93 1.39 25.88
C GLU A 87 -1.40 0.25 24.98
N ARG A 88 -0.60 -0.79 24.79
CA ARG A 88 -1.01 -1.98 24.05
C ARG A 88 -2.25 -2.65 24.66
N MET A 89 -2.30 -2.78 25.99
CA MET A 89 -3.46 -3.33 26.68
C MET A 89 -4.70 -2.44 26.55
N LYS A 90 -4.54 -1.12 26.51
CA LYS A 90 -5.65 -0.19 26.26
C LYS A 90 -6.19 -0.37 24.84
N LEU A 91 -5.30 -0.35 23.83
CA LEU A 91 -5.68 -0.54 22.41
C LEU A 91 -6.52 -1.79 22.22
N LEU A 92 -6.12 -2.92 22.85
CA LEU A 92 -6.82 -4.20 22.70
C LEU A 92 -8.18 -4.26 23.45
N LYS A 93 -8.45 -3.35 24.39
CA LYS A 93 -9.66 -3.34 25.22
C LYS A 93 -10.60 -2.19 24.91
N GLN A 94 -10.12 -1.11 24.34
CA GLN A 94 -10.88 0.09 24.06
C GLN A 94 -11.46 0.06 22.63
N ARG A 95 -12.21 1.11 22.29
CA ARG A 95 -12.82 1.26 20.95
C ARG A 95 -11.73 1.50 19.93
N THR A 96 -11.44 0.49 19.13
CA THR A 96 -10.40 0.54 18.11
C THR A 96 -11.01 0.35 16.73
N ALA A 97 -10.74 1.28 15.82
CA ALA A 97 -11.05 1.14 14.40
C ALA A 97 -9.86 0.57 13.64
N PHE A 98 -10.15 -0.17 12.58
CA PHE A 98 -9.14 -0.71 11.67
C PHE A 98 -9.42 -0.21 10.25
N ILE A 99 -8.43 0.39 9.62
CA ILE A 99 -8.48 0.87 8.24
C ILE A 99 -7.41 0.13 7.44
N TYR A 100 -7.81 -0.54 6.38
CA TYR A 100 -6.89 -1.18 5.45
C TYR A 100 -6.76 -0.32 4.19
N VAL A 101 -5.55 0.06 3.86
CA VAL A 101 -5.23 0.84 2.66
C VAL A 101 -4.50 -0.04 1.68
N ASP A 102 -5.11 -0.22 0.52
CA ASP A 102 -4.54 -1.01 -0.56
C ASP A 102 -4.33 -0.10 -1.76
N SER A 103 -3.08 0.27 -1.99
CA SER A 103 -2.72 1.07 -3.15
C SER A 103 -2.33 0.14 -4.31
N TRP A 104 -3.33 -0.34 -5.00
CA TRP A 104 -3.16 -1.18 -6.19
C TRP A 104 -3.08 -0.35 -7.48
N GLY A 105 -2.72 0.94 -7.40
CA GLY A 105 -2.83 1.83 -8.54
C GLY A 105 -4.28 2.04 -8.98
N GLU A 106 -4.50 2.79 -10.03
CA GLU A 106 -5.84 2.92 -10.60
C GLU A 106 -6.32 1.58 -11.15
N SER A 107 -7.31 1.02 -10.50
CA SER A 107 -7.97 -0.20 -10.98
C SER A 107 -8.92 0.07 -12.15
N GLY A 108 -9.27 1.33 -12.41
CA GLY A 108 -10.28 1.72 -13.39
C GLY A 108 -10.13 1.09 -14.78
N PRO A 109 -8.96 1.03 -15.40
CA PRO A 109 -8.79 0.34 -16.69
C PRO A 109 -8.98 -1.17 -16.61
N PHE A 110 -8.87 -1.76 -15.42
CA PHE A 110 -8.92 -3.21 -15.19
C PHE A 110 -10.23 -3.68 -14.58
N GLU A 111 -11.04 -2.79 -14.03
CA GLU A 111 -12.32 -3.14 -13.41
C GLU A 111 -13.25 -3.91 -14.36
N ASN A 112 -13.24 -3.56 -15.63
CA ASN A 112 -14.06 -4.23 -16.64
C ASN A 112 -13.53 -5.59 -17.10
N ILE A 113 -12.23 -5.85 -16.94
CA ILE A 113 -11.57 -7.07 -17.43
C ILE A 113 -11.44 -8.12 -16.33
N SER A 114 -11.31 -7.68 -15.10
CA SER A 114 -10.96 -8.55 -13.98
C SER A 114 -11.85 -8.38 -12.75
N SER A 115 -13.09 -7.91 -12.91
CA SER A 115 -13.98 -7.66 -11.76
C SER A 115 -14.15 -8.88 -10.86
N ALA A 116 -14.27 -10.08 -11.41
CA ALA A 116 -14.37 -11.32 -10.65
C ALA A 116 -13.06 -11.70 -9.94
N LEU A 117 -11.91 -11.41 -10.55
CA LEU A 117 -10.58 -11.63 -9.97
C LEU A 117 -10.28 -10.58 -8.90
N HIS A 118 -10.68 -9.35 -9.12
CA HIS A 118 -10.60 -8.27 -8.15
C HIS A 118 -11.40 -8.55 -6.88
N ILE A 119 -12.63 -9.03 -6.99
CA ILE A 119 -13.50 -9.32 -5.85
C ILE A 119 -12.86 -10.36 -4.93
N SER A 120 -12.29 -11.43 -5.48
CA SER A 120 -11.69 -12.49 -4.67
C SER A 120 -10.38 -12.08 -3.99
N MET A 121 -9.67 -11.09 -4.51
CA MET A 121 -8.33 -10.72 -4.05
C MET A 121 -8.28 -9.44 -3.25
N ILE A 122 -9.15 -8.49 -3.56
CA ILE A 122 -9.09 -7.14 -3.03
C ILE A 122 -10.14 -6.92 -1.95
N ASP A 123 -11.26 -7.63 -1.96
CA ASP A 123 -12.34 -7.46 -0.98
C ASP A 123 -12.15 -8.28 0.29
N THR A 124 -11.21 -9.20 0.31
CA THR A 124 -10.88 -9.90 1.53
C THR A 124 -9.91 -9.09 2.39
N LEU A 125 -10.41 -8.62 3.54
CA LEU A 125 -9.51 -8.13 4.59
C LEU A 125 -8.72 -9.30 5.15
N PRO A 126 -7.43 -9.12 5.43
CA PRO A 126 -6.64 -10.13 6.13
C PRO A 126 -7.22 -10.36 7.52
N LYS A 127 -7.95 -11.46 7.69
CA LYS A 127 -8.66 -11.77 8.94
C LYS A 127 -7.73 -11.82 10.16
N ASN A 128 -6.47 -12.23 9.95
CA ASN A 128 -5.47 -12.29 11.00
C ASN A 128 -5.13 -10.90 11.54
N LEU A 129 -5.00 -9.89 10.67
CA LEU A 129 -4.72 -8.51 11.09
C LEU A 129 -5.87 -7.94 11.95
N VAL A 130 -7.10 -8.14 11.51
CA VAL A 130 -8.29 -7.69 12.27
C VAL A 130 -8.34 -8.32 13.65
N LYS A 131 -8.10 -9.64 13.73
CA LYS A 131 -8.05 -10.38 14.99
C LYS A 131 -6.92 -9.92 15.90
N LYS A 132 -5.75 -9.60 15.33
CA LYS A 132 -4.56 -9.18 16.08
C LYS A 132 -4.81 -7.93 16.92
N PHE A 133 -5.61 -7.01 16.43
CA PHE A 133 -5.99 -5.79 17.13
C PHE A 133 -7.29 -5.89 17.93
N SER A 134 -7.88 -7.09 18.05
CA SER A 134 -9.14 -7.34 18.75
C SER A 134 -10.30 -6.45 18.26
N VAL A 135 -10.32 -6.11 16.98
CA VAL A 135 -11.28 -5.18 16.43
C VAL A 135 -12.63 -5.88 16.26
N ASN A 136 -13.63 -5.41 17.00
CA ASN A 136 -15.01 -5.88 16.92
C ASN A 136 -15.94 -4.88 16.19
N SER A 137 -15.39 -3.76 15.76
CA SER A 137 -16.11 -2.62 15.17
C SER A 137 -15.82 -2.48 13.68
N PRO A 138 -16.50 -1.57 12.98
CA PRO A 138 -16.39 -1.47 11.53
C PRO A 138 -14.96 -1.30 11.09
N THR A 139 -14.55 -2.20 10.27
CA THR A 139 -13.34 -2.08 9.49
C THR A 139 -13.71 -1.47 8.16
N CYS A 140 -12.92 -0.55 7.68
CA CYS A 140 -13.07 -0.06 6.32
C CYS A 140 -11.83 -0.35 5.49
N LYS A 141 -12.05 -0.48 4.21
CA LYS A 141 -11.00 -0.62 3.22
C LYS A 141 -11.03 0.60 2.32
N ILE A 142 -9.90 1.27 2.20
CA ILE A 142 -9.72 2.37 1.27
C ILE A 142 -8.88 1.85 0.12
N ARG A 143 -9.51 1.82 -1.03
CA ARG A 143 -8.83 1.57 -2.29
C ARG A 143 -8.56 2.89 -2.96
N GLY A 144 -7.55 2.90 -3.72
CA GLY A 144 -7.41 3.94 -4.67
C GLY A 144 -6.00 4.41 -4.83
N GLU A 145 -5.98 5.44 -5.54
CA GLU A 145 -4.90 6.21 -6.06
C GLU A 145 -3.89 6.64 -4.97
N ARG A 146 -2.92 7.39 -5.37
CA ARG A 146 -1.83 7.96 -4.56
C ARG A 146 -2.28 8.65 -3.27
N GLN A 147 -3.55 9.08 -3.18
CA GLN A 147 -4.10 9.80 -2.02
C GLN A 147 -4.74 8.89 -0.96
N SER A 148 -4.85 7.60 -1.19
CA SER A 148 -5.59 6.68 -0.30
C SER A 148 -5.08 6.67 1.15
N PHE A 149 -3.78 6.80 1.36
CA PHE A 149 -3.22 6.88 2.71
C PHE A 149 -3.58 8.20 3.41
N ILE A 150 -3.59 9.33 2.69
CA ILE A 150 -4.02 10.63 3.23
C ILE A 150 -5.50 10.60 3.57
N GLN A 151 -6.33 9.96 2.75
CA GLN A 151 -7.75 9.76 3.04
C GLN A 151 -7.95 8.93 4.30
N ALA A 152 -7.18 7.85 4.47
CA ALA A 152 -7.19 7.04 5.68
C ALA A 152 -6.79 7.84 6.92
N MET A 153 -5.77 8.67 6.82
CA MET A 153 -5.36 9.56 7.93
C MET A 153 -6.42 10.62 8.25
N SER A 154 -7.10 11.16 7.24
CA SER A 154 -8.20 12.11 7.46
C SER A 154 -9.36 11.44 8.17
N LEU A 155 -9.75 10.24 7.74
CA LEU A 155 -10.79 9.45 8.41
C LEU A 155 -10.39 9.08 9.85
N ALA A 156 -9.13 8.70 10.07
CA ALA A 156 -8.63 8.43 11.41
C ALA A 156 -8.71 9.67 12.32
N LYS A 157 -8.36 10.84 11.78
CA LYS A 157 -8.48 12.10 12.51
C LYS A 157 -9.93 12.40 12.88
N ASP A 158 -10.88 12.21 11.97
CA ASP A 158 -12.31 12.43 12.24
C ASP A 158 -12.82 11.46 13.31
N TYR A 159 -12.52 10.18 13.20
CA TYR A 159 -12.88 9.17 14.18
C TYR A 159 -12.37 9.48 15.59
N LEU A 160 -11.15 9.94 15.70
CA LEU A 160 -10.55 10.31 16.97
C LEU A 160 -11.11 11.65 17.49
N SER A 161 -11.25 12.66 16.64
CA SER A 161 -11.72 13.99 17.06
C SER A 161 -13.18 14.03 17.47
N TRP A 162 -14.01 13.15 16.89
CA TRP A 162 -15.44 12.98 17.26
C TRP A 162 -15.65 12.02 18.42
N ASP A 163 -14.58 11.53 19.03
CA ASP A 163 -14.62 10.55 20.13
C ASP A 163 -15.40 9.26 19.78
N VAL A 164 -15.36 8.86 18.50
CA VAL A 164 -15.98 7.61 18.04
C VAL A 164 -15.11 6.43 18.45
N PHE A 165 -13.80 6.57 18.31
CA PHE A 165 -12.80 5.57 18.67
C PHE A 165 -11.67 6.18 19.50
N ASP A 166 -11.08 5.36 20.36
CA ASP A 166 -9.92 5.72 21.17
C ASP A 166 -8.61 5.50 20.43
N TYR A 167 -8.61 4.51 19.55
CA TYR A 167 -7.49 4.15 18.67
C TYR A 167 -7.95 3.92 17.24
N VAL A 168 -7.08 4.25 16.30
CA VAL A 168 -7.24 3.88 14.88
C VAL A 168 -5.96 3.23 14.38
N VAL A 169 -6.10 2.01 13.87
CA VAL A 169 -5.00 1.26 13.25
C VAL A 169 -5.15 1.35 11.74
N ILE A 170 -4.12 1.83 11.06
CA ILE A 170 -4.05 1.85 9.59
C ILE A 170 -2.99 0.85 9.16
N CYS A 171 -3.39 -0.21 8.48
CA CYS A 171 -2.46 -1.07 7.75
C CYS A 171 -2.48 -0.68 6.27
N ALA A 172 -1.33 -0.28 5.75
CA ALA A 172 -1.18 0.20 4.39
C ALA A 172 -0.21 -0.69 3.61
N ALA A 173 -0.57 -0.99 2.40
CA ALA A 173 0.19 -1.85 1.53
C ALA A 173 0.37 -1.23 0.15
N TYR A 174 1.59 -1.28 -0.37
CA TYR A 174 1.89 -0.98 -1.75
C TYR A 174 2.50 -2.21 -2.43
N ARG A 175 1.88 -2.65 -3.52
CA ARG A 175 2.34 -3.77 -4.32
C ARG A 175 2.83 -3.31 -5.69
N ALA A 176 4.03 -3.75 -6.07
CA ALA A 176 4.62 -3.45 -7.36
C ALA A 176 4.18 -4.49 -8.42
N ILE A 177 2.90 -4.43 -8.82
CA ILE A 177 2.38 -5.28 -9.89
C ILE A 177 2.72 -4.61 -11.22
N PRO A 178 3.51 -5.25 -12.11
CA PRO A 178 4.08 -4.61 -13.29
C PRO A 178 3.05 -3.85 -14.13
N VAL A 179 1.96 -4.51 -14.48
CA VAL A 179 0.90 -3.92 -15.30
C VAL A 179 0.32 -2.66 -14.66
N LEU A 180 0.12 -2.65 -13.36
CA LEU A 180 -0.43 -1.49 -12.64
C LEU A 180 0.60 -0.37 -12.53
N VAL A 181 1.86 -0.70 -12.22
CA VAL A 181 2.96 0.26 -12.16
C VAL A 181 3.10 1.01 -13.49
N PHE A 182 3.12 0.28 -14.60
CA PHE A 182 3.30 0.90 -15.92
C PHE A 182 2.06 1.64 -16.41
N SER A 183 0.85 1.23 -16.02
CA SER A 183 -0.38 1.96 -16.31
C SER A 183 -0.47 3.27 -15.53
N ASP A 184 -0.02 3.30 -14.30
CA ASP A 184 -0.03 4.50 -13.44
C ASP A 184 0.84 5.61 -14.04
N GLU A 185 2.01 5.27 -14.57
CA GLU A 185 2.86 6.21 -15.28
C GLU A 185 2.22 6.77 -16.57
N ASP A 186 1.45 5.97 -17.29
CA ASP A 186 0.71 6.44 -18.48
C ASP A 186 -0.37 7.46 -18.10
N ILE A 187 -1.01 7.25 -16.97
CA ILE A 187 -2.05 8.16 -16.48
C ILE A 187 -1.43 9.46 -15.99
N ALA A 188 -0.33 9.41 -15.24
CA ALA A 188 0.40 10.59 -14.77
C ALA A 188 0.77 11.52 -15.93
N LEU A 189 1.22 10.97 -17.06
CA LEU A 189 1.51 11.74 -18.28
C LEU A 189 0.28 12.43 -18.89
N LYS A 190 -0.86 11.76 -18.91
CA LYS A 190 -2.10 12.33 -19.45
C LYS A 190 -2.58 13.52 -18.63
N TRP A 191 -2.27 13.55 -17.35
CA TRP A 191 -2.62 14.66 -16.44
C TRP A 191 -1.59 15.80 -16.44
N GLY A 192 -0.60 15.72 -17.34
CA GLY A 192 0.38 16.81 -17.52
C GLY A 192 1.54 16.80 -16.55
N GLU A 193 1.69 15.77 -15.75
CA GLU A 193 2.89 15.53 -14.94
C GLU A 193 4.07 15.21 -15.87
N LYS A 194 4.79 16.24 -16.29
CA LYS A 194 6.04 16.06 -17.03
C LYS A 194 7.15 15.78 -16.03
N HIS A 195 7.61 14.54 -15.98
CA HIS A 195 8.89 14.24 -15.32
C HIS A 195 10.02 14.94 -16.07
N ARG A 196 10.39 16.13 -15.61
CA ARG A 196 11.61 16.83 -16.03
C ARG A 196 12.80 16.30 -15.22
N GLY A 197 12.92 14.99 -15.07
CA GLY A 197 14.12 14.40 -14.51
C GLY A 197 15.26 14.39 -15.54
N LYS A 198 16.49 14.57 -15.09
CA LYS A 198 17.66 14.12 -15.88
C LYS A 198 17.43 12.65 -16.19
N ALA A 199 17.75 12.24 -17.43
CA ALA A 199 17.63 10.83 -17.81
C ALA A 199 18.21 9.95 -16.68
N GLN A 200 17.33 9.23 -15.99
CA GLN A 200 17.75 8.27 -14.98
C GLN A 200 18.04 6.98 -15.73
N ASP A 201 19.14 6.34 -15.40
CA ASP A 201 19.49 5.10 -16.08
C ASP A 201 18.48 3.98 -15.80
N VAL A 202 17.85 3.98 -14.61
CA VAL A 202 16.90 2.97 -14.18
C VAL A 202 15.86 3.55 -13.21
N ASN A 203 14.58 3.25 -13.44
CA ASN A 203 13.53 3.45 -12.44
C ASN A 203 13.50 2.29 -11.45
N LEU A 204 13.12 2.56 -10.20
CA LEU A 204 12.98 1.55 -9.17
C LEU A 204 11.63 1.68 -8.47
N THR A 205 10.89 0.59 -8.45
CA THR A 205 9.65 0.46 -7.69
C THR A 205 9.82 -0.57 -6.57
N VAL A 206 9.47 -0.19 -5.33
CA VAL A 206 9.67 -1.01 -4.14
C VAL A 206 8.31 -1.27 -3.48
N GLU A 207 7.98 -2.54 -3.25
CA GLU A 207 6.83 -2.93 -2.42
C GLU A 207 7.04 -2.51 -0.97
N ARG A 208 5.96 -2.17 -0.28
CA ARG A 208 5.99 -1.77 1.12
C ARG A 208 4.77 -2.30 1.86
N ALA A 209 4.98 -2.67 3.12
CA ALA A 209 3.92 -3.01 4.05
C ALA A 209 4.12 -2.19 5.32
N GLY A 210 3.10 -1.52 5.80
CA GLY A 210 3.20 -0.66 6.98
C GLY A 210 1.99 -0.75 7.89
N CYS A 211 2.21 -0.58 9.17
CA CYS A 211 1.18 -0.45 10.19
C CYS A 211 1.42 0.82 11.00
N PHE A 212 0.36 1.61 11.19
CA PHE A 212 0.38 2.89 11.89
C PHE A 212 -0.74 2.92 12.92
N ILE A 213 -0.41 3.23 14.16
CA ILE A 213 -1.35 3.28 15.28
C ILE A 213 -1.50 4.71 15.75
N PHE A 214 -2.72 5.23 15.64
CA PHE A 214 -3.07 6.60 16.00
C PHE A 214 -3.95 6.63 17.25
N SER A 215 -3.79 7.67 18.05
CA SER A 215 -4.65 7.94 19.22
C SER A 215 -4.75 9.45 19.49
N GLN A 216 -5.55 9.82 20.48
CA GLN A 216 -5.57 11.17 21.03
C GLN A 216 -4.51 11.36 22.14
N HIS A 217 -3.91 10.27 22.64
CA HIS A 217 -2.90 10.36 23.67
C HIS A 217 -1.61 10.95 23.11
N GLU A 218 -1.04 11.87 23.85
CA GLU A 218 0.20 12.55 23.46
C GLU A 218 1.34 11.54 23.25
N SER A 219 2.02 11.69 22.14
CA SER A 219 3.21 10.92 21.74
C SER A 219 4.23 11.84 21.09
N ALA A 220 5.40 11.29 20.76
CA ALA A 220 6.50 12.06 20.18
C ALA A 220 6.12 12.69 18.80
N ILE A 221 5.16 12.10 18.09
CA ILE A 221 4.78 12.55 16.75
C ILE A 221 3.33 13.02 16.75
N ARG A 222 3.15 14.33 16.61
CA ARG A 222 1.84 14.95 16.42
C ARG A 222 1.54 15.11 14.94
N VAL A 223 0.39 14.59 14.51
CA VAL A 223 -0.11 14.73 13.13
C VAL A 223 -1.20 15.80 13.09
N ASN A 224 -0.87 16.96 12.54
CA ASN A 224 -1.78 18.11 12.45
C ASN A 224 -2.64 18.08 11.20
N GLY A 225 -2.10 17.56 10.11
CA GLY A 225 -2.77 17.44 8.81
C GLY A 225 -1.86 16.76 7.81
N GLY A 226 -2.40 16.46 6.65
CA GLY A 226 -1.67 15.92 5.52
C GLY A 226 -2.19 16.51 4.23
N GLN A 227 -1.30 16.79 3.30
CA GLN A 227 -1.62 17.26 1.98
C GLN A 227 -0.76 16.49 0.98
N TYR A 228 -1.39 16.06 -0.11
CA TYR A 228 -0.65 15.56 -1.25
C TYR A 228 -0.14 16.76 -2.04
N VAL A 229 1.16 16.87 -2.12
CA VAL A 229 1.81 17.89 -2.93
C VAL A 229 2.38 17.20 -4.16
N MET A 230 1.80 17.49 -5.32
CA MET A 230 2.49 17.14 -6.56
C MET A 230 3.69 18.11 -6.68
N ALA A 231 4.87 17.56 -6.76
CA ALA A 231 6.06 18.36 -7.02
C ALA A 231 5.90 18.96 -8.42
N ASP A 232 5.74 20.28 -8.48
CA ASP A 232 5.94 21.01 -9.72
C ASP A 232 7.42 20.86 -10.10
N THR A 233 7.67 19.98 -11.07
CA THR A 233 9.02 19.71 -11.59
C THR A 233 9.36 20.65 -12.74
#